data_8d8c6bb6aa1b95da926918138aa6e561
#
_entry.id   8d8c6bb6aa1b95da926918138aa6e561
#
_cell.length_a   1.000
_cell.length_b   1.000
_cell.length_c   1.000
_cell.angle_alpha   90.00
_cell.angle_beta   90.00
_cell.angle_gamma   90.00
#
_symmetry.space_group_name_H-M   'P 1'
#
loop_
_entity.id
_entity.type
_entity.pdbx_description
1 polymer ?
#
loop_
_entity_poly.entity_id
_entity_poly.type
_entity_poly.pdbx_seq_one_letter_code
_entity_poly.pdbx_strand_id
1 'polypeptide(L)'
;PLSRNHVEEVIAECLKNNITSVDILGFEYEMGLFPTIQEEAKSKGIRLAYKQIPMEVFDKRAVSKNEVVFHDVAYIEFKPIFKGKKLSIELSDFAVFYNEENLGIDENLSPGKSKIFVENGQIIEKKRDKNGIVKENILTKQWYDWIDYWSVDFDYESKPEIIKFKTNEGKIEEEWTGNYIFENEWQSFRSKKGEKKLELKSSEKEITSGRTKVAVKVVDIFGNDTMKVINVEM
;
A
#
# COMPACT_ATOMS: atom_id res chain seq x y z
N PRO A 1 -9.37 -17.09 -3.88
CA PRO A 1 -8.75 -15.93 -3.21
C PRO A 1 -7.61 -16.35 -2.29
N LEU A 2 -6.59 -15.52 -2.19
CA LEU A 2 -5.53 -15.68 -1.21
C LEU A 2 -6.06 -15.39 0.20
N SER A 3 -5.95 -16.39 1.08
CA SER A 3 -6.44 -16.30 2.45
C SER A 3 -5.32 -15.93 3.43
N ARG A 4 -5.71 -15.59 4.65
CA ARG A 4 -4.80 -15.31 5.75
C ARG A 4 -3.78 -16.43 5.97
N ASN A 5 -4.23 -17.68 5.98
CA ASN A 5 -3.36 -18.84 6.22
C ASN A 5 -2.23 -18.94 5.18
N HIS A 6 -2.52 -18.70 3.90
CA HIS A 6 -1.49 -18.70 2.85
C HIS A 6 -0.40 -17.64 3.10
N VAL A 7 -0.80 -16.45 3.54
CA VAL A 7 0.16 -15.37 3.82
C VAL A 7 0.99 -15.67 5.06
N GLU A 8 0.39 -16.26 6.10
CA GLU A 8 1.10 -16.70 7.31
C GLU A 8 2.14 -17.77 6.99
N GLU A 9 1.84 -18.71 6.09
CA GLU A 9 2.80 -19.72 5.59
C GLU A 9 3.97 -19.05 4.85
N VAL A 10 3.68 -18.07 3.98
CA VAL A 10 4.73 -17.30 3.28
C VAL A 10 5.63 -16.56 4.27
N ILE A 11 5.05 -15.91 5.29
CA ILE A 11 5.81 -15.19 6.33
C ILE A 11 6.73 -16.18 7.07
N ALA A 12 6.21 -17.35 7.43
CA ALA A 12 6.99 -18.37 8.12
C ALA A 12 8.17 -18.86 7.28
N GLU A 13 7.97 -19.06 5.98
CA GLU A 13 9.03 -19.47 5.06
C GLU A 13 10.06 -18.34 4.82
N CYS A 14 9.60 -17.10 4.75
CA CYS A 14 10.50 -15.93 4.67
C CYS A 14 11.42 -15.84 5.89
N LEU A 15 10.88 -16.02 7.09
CA LEU A 15 11.67 -16.02 8.34
C LEU A 15 12.72 -17.13 8.35
N LYS A 16 12.34 -18.32 7.91
CA LYS A 16 13.24 -19.49 7.85
C LYS A 16 14.42 -19.26 6.90
N ASN A 17 14.18 -18.53 5.80
CA ASN A 17 15.17 -18.29 4.75
C ASN A 17 15.81 -16.90 4.83
N ASN A 18 15.57 -16.13 5.91
CA ASN A 18 16.07 -14.76 6.08
C ASN A 18 15.68 -13.80 4.95
N ILE A 19 14.47 -13.99 4.40
CA ILE A 19 13.91 -13.11 3.36
C ILE A 19 13.20 -11.94 4.03
N THR A 20 13.59 -10.71 3.70
CA THR A 20 13.03 -9.46 4.29
C THR A 20 12.00 -8.78 3.40
N SER A 21 11.86 -9.22 2.15
CA SER A 21 10.89 -8.65 1.21
C SER A 21 10.30 -9.73 0.32
N VAL A 22 8.98 -9.75 0.17
CA VAL A 22 8.27 -10.71 -0.67
C VAL A 22 7.07 -10.06 -1.36
N ASP A 23 6.92 -10.34 -2.66
CA ASP A 23 5.74 -9.98 -3.43
C ASP A 23 4.81 -11.19 -3.50
N ILE A 24 3.57 -11.00 -3.05
CA ILE A 24 2.53 -12.03 -3.09
C ILE A 24 1.62 -11.76 -4.28
N LEU A 25 1.58 -12.69 -5.22
CA LEU A 25 0.80 -12.58 -6.44
C LEU A 25 -0.52 -13.33 -6.29
N GLY A 26 -1.63 -12.66 -6.55
CA GLY A 26 -2.96 -13.26 -6.49
C GLY A 26 -3.92 -12.70 -7.53
N PHE A 27 -4.87 -13.53 -7.98
CA PHE A 27 -6.01 -13.05 -8.78
C PHE A 27 -7.02 -12.32 -7.91
N GLU A 28 -7.20 -12.79 -6.68
CA GLU A 28 -8.16 -12.28 -5.71
C GLU A 28 -7.58 -12.44 -4.31
N TYR A 29 -7.94 -11.52 -3.44
CA TYR A 29 -7.52 -11.48 -2.06
C TYR A 29 -8.73 -11.50 -1.13
N GLU A 30 -8.62 -12.24 -0.02
CA GLU A 30 -9.63 -12.23 1.04
C GLU A 30 -9.60 -10.88 1.76
N MET A 31 -10.77 -10.28 1.99
CA MET A 31 -10.85 -9.02 2.71
C MET A 31 -10.50 -9.16 4.20
N GLY A 32 -9.92 -8.10 4.74
CA GLY A 32 -9.45 -8.10 6.12
C GLY A 32 -8.05 -8.72 6.30
N LEU A 33 -7.44 -9.22 5.21
CA LEU A 33 -6.07 -9.72 5.20
C LEU A 33 -5.06 -8.64 5.60
N PHE A 34 -5.28 -7.43 5.11
CA PHE A 34 -4.21 -6.48 4.91
C PHE A 34 -3.69 -5.77 6.17
N PRO A 35 -4.47 -5.19 7.08
CA PRO A 35 -3.88 -4.39 8.14
C PRO A 35 -3.09 -5.22 9.14
N THR A 36 -3.71 -6.32 9.61
CA THR A 36 -3.15 -7.11 10.72
C THR A 36 -1.93 -7.93 10.30
N ILE A 37 -1.97 -8.52 9.11
CA ILE A 37 -0.88 -9.38 8.63
C ILE A 37 0.30 -8.56 8.15
N GLN A 38 0.09 -7.41 7.53
CA GLN A 38 1.19 -6.52 7.17
C GLN A 38 1.92 -5.98 8.39
N GLU A 39 1.19 -5.56 9.44
CA GLU A 39 1.79 -5.16 10.70
C GLU A 39 2.55 -6.30 11.37
N GLU A 40 1.99 -7.51 11.34
CA GLU A 40 2.64 -8.71 11.87
C GLU A 40 3.93 -9.03 11.09
N ALA A 41 3.89 -9.04 9.76
CA ALA A 41 5.07 -9.25 8.92
C ALA A 41 6.13 -8.18 9.16
N LYS A 42 5.72 -6.91 9.20
CA LYS A 42 6.59 -5.77 9.46
C LYS A 42 7.26 -5.86 10.84
N SER A 43 6.52 -6.29 11.88
CA SER A 43 7.10 -6.51 13.22
C SER A 43 8.16 -7.61 13.22
N LYS A 44 8.08 -8.54 12.28
CA LYS A 44 9.06 -9.62 12.04
C LYS A 44 10.16 -9.23 11.04
N GLY A 45 10.19 -7.96 10.57
CA GLY A 45 11.18 -7.46 9.62
C GLY A 45 10.94 -7.87 8.17
N ILE A 46 9.71 -8.27 7.82
CA ILE A 46 9.36 -8.66 6.46
C ILE A 46 8.45 -7.61 5.81
N ARG A 47 8.85 -7.11 4.64
CA ARG A 47 8.00 -6.29 3.78
C ARG A 47 7.17 -7.18 2.87
N LEU A 48 5.85 -7.11 3.00
CA LEU A 48 4.91 -7.74 2.09
C LEU A 48 4.40 -6.71 1.06
N ALA A 49 4.45 -7.06 -0.21
CA ALA A 49 3.74 -6.33 -1.26
C ALA A 49 2.77 -7.29 -1.96
N TYR A 50 1.55 -6.82 -2.17
CA TYR A 50 0.52 -7.58 -2.84
C TYR A 50 0.37 -7.09 -4.27
N LYS A 51 0.37 -8.00 -5.24
CA LYS A 51 0.23 -7.68 -6.66
C LYS A 51 -0.87 -8.50 -7.30
N GLN A 52 -1.70 -7.85 -8.11
CA GLN A 52 -2.74 -8.52 -8.84
C GLN A 52 -2.16 -9.21 -10.07
N ILE A 53 -2.53 -10.47 -10.26
CA ILE A 53 -2.25 -11.20 -11.49
C ILE A 53 -3.30 -10.76 -12.53
N PRO A 54 -2.90 -10.12 -13.63
CA PRO A 54 -3.83 -9.68 -14.64
C PRO A 54 -4.37 -10.87 -15.46
N MET A 55 -5.59 -10.75 -15.98
CA MET A 55 -6.21 -11.82 -16.78
C MET A 55 -5.45 -12.09 -18.09
N GLU A 56 -4.68 -11.14 -18.56
CA GLU A 56 -3.80 -11.24 -19.74
C GLU A 56 -2.72 -12.33 -19.60
N VAL A 57 -2.46 -12.82 -18.39
CA VAL A 57 -1.56 -13.97 -18.17
C VAL A 57 -2.03 -15.23 -18.90
N PHE A 58 -3.33 -15.35 -19.18
CA PHE A 58 -3.91 -16.45 -19.95
C PHE A 58 -3.86 -16.23 -21.48
N ASP A 59 -3.55 -15.02 -21.96
CA ASP A 59 -3.34 -14.76 -23.38
C ASP A 59 -1.90 -15.10 -23.79
N LYS A 60 -1.77 -16.18 -24.55
CA LYS A 60 -0.45 -16.65 -25.06
C LYS A 60 0.29 -15.59 -25.88
N ARG A 61 -0.43 -14.65 -26.51
CA ARG A 61 0.17 -13.57 -27.31
C ARG A 61 0.76 -12.49 -26.40
N ALA A 62 0.03 -12.10 -25.34
CA ALA A 62 0.55 -11.15 -24.36
C ALA A 62 1.75 -11.71 -23.63
N VAL A 63 1.72 -12.98 -23.23
CA VAL A 63 2.86 -13.66 -22.60
C VAL A 63 4.07 -13.73 -23.54
N SER A 64 3.87 -14.10 -24.81
CA SER A 64 4.98 -14.22 -25.77
C SER A 64 5.64 -12.88 -26.12
N LYS A 65 4.92 -11.76 -25.94
CA LYS A 65 5.44 -10.40 -26.17
C LYS A 65 5.96 -9.72 -24.90
N ASN A 66 5.94 -10.40 -23.74
CA ASN A 66 6.23 -9.81 -22.44
C ASN A 66 5.35 -8.58 -22.10
N GLU A 67 4.09 -8.59 -22.53
CA GLU A 67 3.12 -7.52 -22.28
C GLU A 67 2.34 -7.74 -20.96
N VAL A 68 2.58 -8.86 -20.24
CA VAL A 68 1.94 -9.14 -18.96
C VAL A 68 2.63 -8.33 -17.86
N VAL A 69 1.89 -7.44 -17.24
CA VAL A 69 2.36 -6.60 -16.14
C VAL A 69 1.59 -6.93 -14.88
N PHE A 70 2.29 -7.27 -13.81
CA PHE A 70 1.69 -7.45 -12.49
C PHE A 70 1.52 -6.09 -11.83
N HIS A 71 0.27 -5.70 -11.59
CA HIS A 71 -0.06 -4.42 -10.99
C HIS A 71 -0.04 -4.52 -9.47
N ASP A 72 0.42 -3.45 -8.82
CA ASP A 72 0.19 -3.30 -7.39
C ASP A 72 -1.32 -3.27 -7.12
N VAL A 73 -1.77 -3.73 -5.93
CA VAL A 73 -3.19 -3.67 -5.54
C VAL A 73 -3.72 -2.24 -5.41
N ALA A 74 -2.82 -1.26 -5.46
CA ALA A 74 -3.16 0.15 -5.59
C ALA A 74 -2.25 0.86 -6.59
N TYR A 75 -2.79 1.88 -7.24
CA TYR A 75 -2.09 2.74 -8.17
C TYR A 75 -1.85 4.10 -7.52
N ILE A 76 -0.61 4.60 -7.62
CA ILE A 76 -0.24 5.94 -7.16
C ILE A 76 0.26 6.75 -8.35
N GLU A 77 -0.28 7.93 -8.54
CA GLU A 77 0.28 8.94 -9.44
C GLU A 77 0.66 10.20 -8.68
N PHE A 78 1.89 10.67 -8.91
CA PHE A 78 2.39 11.90 -8.32
C PHE A 78 3.38 12.59 -9.25
N LYS A 79 3.56 13.89 -9.06
CA LYS A 79 4.43 14.75 -9.87
C LYS A 79 5.47 15.44 -9.00
N PRO A 80 6.75 15.37 -9.37
CA PRO A 80 7.77 16.22 -8.77
C PRO A 80 7.61 17.66 -9.28
N ILE A 81 7.66 18.62 -8.38
CA ILE A 81 7.56 20.05 -8.67
C ILE A 81 8.84 20.72 -8.18
N PHE A 82 9.57 21.29 -9.11
CA PHE A 82 10.82 22.01 -8.84
C PHE A 82 10.59 23.51 -8.71
N LYS A 83 11.27 24.11 -7.75
CA LYS A 83 11.33 25.55 -7.55
C LYS A 83 12.76 25.96 -7.17
N GLY A 84 13.57 26.25 -8.17
CA GLY A 84 15.02 26.36 -7.97
C GLY A 84 15.61 25.06 -7.46
N LYS A 85 16.34 25.10 -6.34
CA LYS A 85 16.92 23.91 -5.70
C LYS A 85 15.95 23.18 -4.76
N LYS A 86 14.68 23.53 -4.77
CA LYS A 86 13.68 22.90 -3.90
C LYS A 86 12.79 21.98 -4.70
N LEU A 87 12.48 20.85 -4.12
CA LEU A 87 11.57 19.83 -4.62
C LEU A 87 10.36 19.71 -3.70
N SER A 88 9.19 19.63 -4.28
CA SER A 88 7.97 19.16 -3.61
C SER A 88 7.29 18.09 -4.45
N ILE A 89 6.53 17.24 -3.81
CA ILE A 89 5.76 16.18 -4.47
C ILE A 89 4.28 16.53 -4.38
N GLU A 90 3.59 16.45 -5.50
CA GLU A 90 2.14 16.59 -5.57
C GLU A 90 1.50 15.27 -5.97
N LEU A 91 0.68 14.74 -5.09
CA LEU A 91 -0.11 13.53 -5.35
C LEU A 91 -1.24 13.91 -6.31
N SER A 92 -1.34 13.23 -7.45
CA SER A 92 -2.29 13.56 -8.53
C SER A 92 -3.39 12.53 -8.71
N ASP A 93 -3.16 11.28 -8.36
CA ASP A 93 -4.18 10.21 -8.42
C ASP A 93 -3.83 9.04 -7.50
N PHE A 94 -4.86 8.32 -7.06
CA PHE A 94 -4.76 7.09 -6.30
C PHE A 94 -5.98 6.22 -6.57
N ALA A 95 -5.76 4.96 -6.91
CA ALA A 95 -6.82 4.00 -7.14
C ALA A 95 -6.45 2.64 -6.54
N VAL A 96 -7.44 1.91 -6.07
CA VAL A 96 -7.29 0.55 -5.57
C VAL A 96 -7.99 -0.43 -6.51
N PHE A 97 -7.43 -1.63 -6.65
CA PHE A 97 -7.93 -2.67 -7.55
C PHE A 97 -8.51 -3.89 -6.82
N TYR A 98 -8.63 -3.81 -5.51
CA TYR A 98 -9.32 -4.86 -4.75
C TYR A 98 -10.81 -4.55 -4.64
N ASN A 99 -11.63 -5.60 -4.76
CA ASN A 99 -13.06 -5.55 -4.53
C ASN A 99 -13.42 -6.47 -3.37
N GLU A 100 -14.41 -6.05 -2.58
CA GLU A 100 -15.10 -6.95 -1.67
C GLU A 100 -16.33 -7.49 -2.40
N GLU A 101 -16.36 -8.80 -2.68
CA GLU A 101 -17.59 -9.40 -3.15
C GLU A 101 -18.65 -9.34 -2.04
N ASN A 102 -19.84 -8.87 -2.38
CA ASN A 102 -20.99 -8.81 -1.50
C ASN A 102 -21.43 -10.22 -1.07
N LEU A 103 -20.94 -10.64 0.07
CA LEU A 103 -21.40 -11.85 0.72
C LEU A 103 -22.69 -11.56 1.51
N GLY A 104 -23.85 -11.39 0.81
CA GLY A 104 -25.18 -11.41 1.42
C GLY A 104 -25.38 -10.63 2.75
N ILE A 105 -24.73 -9.47 2.87
CA ILE A 105 -24.44 -8.84 4.16
C ILE A 105 -25.62 -8.04 4.71
N ASP A 106 -26.58 -7.67 3.85
CA ASP A 106 -27.76 -6.94 4.29
C ASP A 106 -28.61 -7.72 5.31
N GLU A 107 -28.52 -9.05 5.27
CA GLU A 107 -29.24 -9.93 6.20
C GLU A 107 -28.61 -9.98 7.60
N ASN A 108 -27.30 -9.69 7.71
CA ASN A 108 -26.54 -9.85 8.96
C ASN A 108 -26.26 -8.55 9.71
N LEU A 109 -26.69 -7.40 9.19
CA LEU A 109 -26.45 -6.13 9.86
C LEU A 109 -27.49 -5.89 10.97
N SER A 110 -27.09 -5.94 12.22
CA SER A 110 -27.97 -5.70 13.37
C SER A 110 -28.50 -4.26 13.37
N PRO A 111 -29.74 -4.01 13.83
CA PRO A 111 -30.30 -2.67 13.94
C PRO A 111 -29.39 -1.73 14.75
N GLY A 112 -29.17 -0.52 14.23
CA GLY A 112 -28.30 0.50 14.83
C GLY A 112 -26.81 0.33 14.57
N LYS A 113 -26.40 -0.70 13.81
CA LYS A 113 -25.01 -0.92 13.39
C LYS A 113 -24.77 -0.40 11.98
N SER A 114 -23.51 -0.08 11.69
CA SER A 114 -23.01 0.20 10.34
C SER A 114 -21.84 -0.70 10.03
N LYS A 115 -21.63 -0.94 8.73
CA LYS A 115 -20.47 -1.65 8.20
C LYS A 115 -20.01 -0.94 6.92
N ILE A 116 -18.70 -0.98 6.67
CA ILE A 116 -18.06 -0.38 5.50
C ILE A 116 -17.69 -1.49 4.54
N PHE A 117 -17.95 -1.26 3.26
CA PHE A 117 -17.68 -2.18 2.15
C PHE A 117 -16.97 -1.47 1.03
N VAL A 118 -16.28 -2.25 0.21
CA VAL A 118 -15.79 -1.82 -1.09
C VAL A 118 -16.65 -2.46 -2.16
N GLU A 119 -17.35 -1.66 -2.92
CA GLU A 119 -18.24 -2.10 -3.98
C GLU A 119 -18.05 -1.21 -5.21
N ASN A 120 -17.78 -1.80 -6.37
CA ASN A 120 -17.57 -1.09 -7.65
C ASN A 120 -16.55 0.06 -7.57
N GLY A 121 -15.43 -0.17 -6.88
CA GLY A 121 -14.40 0.85 -6.70
C GLY A 121 -14.81 2.03 -5.82
N GLN A 122 -15.83 1.86 -5.00
CA GLN A 122 -16.28 2.87 -4.02
C GLN A 122 -16.34 2.26 -2.63
N ILE A 123 -16.08 3.09 -1.63
CA ILE A 123 -16.29 2.73 -0.23
C ILE A 123 -17.69 3.18 0.16
N ILE A 124 -18.50 2.22 0.56
CA ILE A 124 -19.90 2.42 0.92
C ILE A 124 -20.10 2.05 2.38
N GLU A 125 -20.65 2.96 3.17
CA GLU A 125 -21.15 2.66 4.50
C GLU A 125 -22.62 2.22 4.38
N LYS A 126 -22.95 0.98 4.77
CA LYS A 126 -24.33 0.51 4.94
C LYS A 126 -24.68 0.59 6.42
N LYS A 127 -25.72 1.34 6.76
CA LYS A 127 -26.20 1.52 8.12
C LYS A 127 -27.64 1.06 8.22
N ARG A 128 -27.92 0.12 9.14
CA ARG A 128 -29.28 -0.29 9.46
C ARG A 128 -29.82 0.56 10.62
N ASP A 129 -30.91 1.28 10.39
CA ASP A 129 -31.56 2.05 11.44
C ASP A 129 -32.34 1.15 12.45
N LYS A 130 -32.88 1.74 13.50
CA LYS A 130 -33.65 1.01 14.52
C LYS A 130 -34.92 0.37 13.97
N ASN A 131 -35.45 0.85 12.84
CA ASN A 131 -36.62 0.35 12.16
C ASN A 131 -36.30 -0.74 11.13
N GLY A 132 -35.02 -1.11 10.99
CA GLY A 132 -34.56 -2.15 10.06
C GLY A 132 -34.29 -1.64 8.65
N ILE A 133 -34.42 -0.33 8.38
CA ILE A 133 -34.17 0.26 7.06
C ILE A 133 -32.66 0.41 6.87
N VAL A 134 -32.14 -0.12 5.77
CA VAL A 134 -30.74 0.03 5.40
C VAL A 134 -30.56 1.31 4.56
N LYS A 135 -29.66 2.16 5.01
CA LYS A 135 -29.22 3.37 4.28
C LYS A 135 -27.78 3.17 3.82
N GLU A 136 -27.53 3.53 2.57
CA GLU A 136 -26.18 3.51 1.98
C GLU A 136 -25.65 4.93 1.88
N ASN A 137 -24.37 5.10 2.22
CA ASN A 137 -23.66 6.36 2.13
C ASN A 137 -22.30 6.11 1.44
N ILE A 138 -22.11 6.71 0.27
CA ILE A 138 -20.83 6.62 -0.45
C ILE A 138 -19.84 7.53 0.26
N LEU A 139 -18.76 6.95 0.78
CA LEU A 139 -17.71 7.66 1.51
C LEU A 139 -16.63 8.22 0.57
N THR A 140 -16.37 7.54 -0.56
CA THR A 140 -15.38 7.96 -1.54
C THR A 140 -16.01 8.73 -2.68
N LYS A 141 -16.02 10.07 -2.57
CA LYS A 141 -16.47 10.97 -3.64
C LYS A 141 -15.33 11.44 -4.55
N GLN A 142 -14.12 11.45 -4.00
CA GLN A 142 -12.89 11.86 -4.66
C GLN A 142 -11.85 10.76 -4.50
N TRP A 143 -10.92 10.65 -5.43
CA TRP A 143 -9.86 9.63 -5.39
C TRP A 143 -9.03 9.67 -4.09
N TYR A 144 -8.79 10.85 -3.52
CA TYR A 144 -8.05 11.00 -2.26
C TYR A 144 -8.89 10.62 -1.02
N ASP A 145 -10.17 10.31 -1.18
CA ASP A 145 -11.00 9.81 -0.06
C ASP A 145 -10.63 8.38 0.35
N TRP A 146 -9.90 7.67 -0.49
CA TRP A 146 -9.33 6.38 -0.18
C TRP A 146 -8.11 6.44 0.75
N ILE A 147 -7.44 7.59 0.85
CA ILE A 147 -6.15 7.73 1.50
C ILE A 147 -6.33 8.07 2.98
N ASP A 148 -5.73 7.29 3.88
CA ASP A 148 -5.62 7.62 5.30
C ASP A 148 -4.45 8.57 5.54
N TYR A 149 -3.27 8.22 5.02
CA TYR A 149 -2.13 9.13 4.99
C TYR A 149 -1.19 8.82 3.81
N TRP A 150 -0.33 9.77 3.50
CA TRP A 150 0.77 9.55 2.58
C TRP A 150 2.03 10.27 3.06
N SER A 151 3.17 9.78 2.60
CA SER A 151 4.48 10.24 3.04
C SER A 151 5.49 10.21 1.90
N VAL A 152 6.53 11.03 2.05
CA VAL A 152 7.60 11.19 1.07
C VAL A 152 8.95 10.98 1.74
N ASP A 153 9.78 10.22 1.08
CA ASP A 153 11.21 10.12 1.29
C ASP A 153 11.89 10.76 0.06
N PHE A 154 12.58 11.86 0.28
CA PHE A 154 13.22 12.63 -0.80
C PHE A 154 14.60 12.11 -1.21
N ASP A 155 15.17 11.18 -0.44
CA ASP A 155 16.48 10.56 -0.70
C ASP A 155 16.48 9.08 -0.32
N TYR A 156 15.63 8.32 -0.98
CA TYR A 156 15.30 6.92 -0.65
C TYR A 156 16.50 5.98 -0.62
N GLU A 157 17.58 6.25 -1.37
CA GLU A 157 18.79 5.42 -1.38
C GLU A 157 19.79 5.80 -0.29
N SER A 158 19.49 6.80 0.55
CA SER A 158 20.40 7.25 1.62
C SER A 158 20.64 6.21 2.71
N LYS A 159 19.68 5.30 2.93
CA LYS A 159 19.70 4.35 4.04
C LYS A 159 19.51 2.90 3.60
N PRO A 160 20.59 2.19 3.25
CA PRO A 160 20.51 0.78 2.90
C PRO A 160 19.99 -0.06 4.08
N GLU A 161 19.15 -1.04 3.78
CA GLU A 161 18.65 -2.00 4.75
C GLU A 161 19.69 -3.09 4.98
N ILE A 162 20.29 -3.11 6.18
CA ILE A 162 21.31 -4.08 6.58
C ILE A 162 20.71 -5.01 7.62
N ILE A 163 20.72 -6.31 7.34
CA ILE A 163 20.32 -7.35 8.29
C ILE A 163 21.55 -7.94 8.99
N LYS A 164 21.34 -8.33 10.24
CA LYS A 164 22.33 -9.08 11.03
C LYS A 164 21.82 -10.49 11.24
N PHE A 165 22.62 -11.47 10.86
CA PHE A 165 22.26 -12.87 11.07
C PHE A 165 23.43 -13.64 11.71
N LYS A 166 23.10 -14.73 12.38
CA LYS A 166 24.08 -15.57 13.02
C LYS A 166 24.43 -16.73 12.12
N THR A 167 25.71 -16.88 11.76
CA THR A 167 26.19 -18.00 10.96
C THR A 167 26.15 -19.31 11.76
N ASN A 168 26.30 -20.46 11.06
CA ASN A 168 26.40 -21.77 11.68
C ASN A 168 27.60 -21.89 12.65
N GLU A 169 28.62 -21.05 12.48
CA GLU A 169 29.79 -20.94 13.34
C GLU A 169 29.58 -20.05 14.57
N GLY A 170 28.38 -19.45 14.68
CA GLY A 170 28.03 -18.57 15.79
C GLY A 170 28.51 -17.12 15.65
N LYS A 171 29.11 -16.75 14.52
CA LYS A 171 29.51 -15.36 14.22
C LYS A 171 28.30 -14.54 13.76
N ILE A 172 28.28 -13.26 14.10
CA ILE A 172 27.29 -12.31 13.59
C ILE A 172 27.87 -11.69 12.32
N GLU A 173 27.15 -11.81 11.21
CA GLU A 173 27.47 -11.20 9.94
C GLU A 173 26.39 -10.18 9.56
N GLU A 174 26.78 -9.17 8.79
CA GLU A 174 25.89 -8.12 8.27
C GLU A 174 25.81 -8.24 6.77
N GLU A 175 24.60 -8.16 6.22
CA GLU A 175 24.39 -8.25 4.78
C GLU A 175 23.37 -7.19 4.35
N TRP A 176 23.63 -6.52 3.24
CA TRP A 176 22.69 -5.64 2.60
C TRP A 176 21.63 -6.46 1.87
N THR A 177 20.34 -6.21 2.15
CA THR A 177 19.20 -6.95 1.56
C THR A 177 18.96 -6.61 0.08
N GLY A 178 19.63 -5.59 -0.44
CA GLY A 178 19.32 -5.02 -1.76
C GLY A 178 18.24 -3.94 -1.71
N ASN A 179 17.63 -3.72 -0.54
CA ASN A 179 16.58 -2.73 -0.31
C ASN A 179 17.09 -1.53 0.48
N TYR A 180 16.24 -0.52 0.57
CA TYR A 180 16.47 0.69 1.36
C TYR A 180 15.35 0.89 2.37
N ILE A 181 15.67 1.50 3.50
CA ILE A 181 14.71 1.81 4.55
C ILE A 181 14.02 3.12 4.19
N PHE A 182 12.70 3.08 4.04
CA PHE A 182 11.90 4.28 3.79
C PHE A 182 11.91 5.21 5.02
N GLU A 183 12.32 6.44 4.83
CA GLU A 183 12.32 7.48 5.86
C GLU A 183 11.16 8.46 5.63
N ASN A 184 10.32 8.65 6.66
CA ASN A 184 9.20 9.60 6.59
C ASN A 184 9.73 11.03 6.76
N GLU A 185 10.30 11.62 5.72
CA GLU A 185 10.80 13.00 5.79
C GLU A 185 9.66 14.02 5.78
N TRP A 186 8.54 13.69 5.15
CA TRP A 186 7.31 14.46 5.17
C TRP A 186 6.10 13.54 5.12
N GLN A 187 5.01 13.96 5.77
CA GLN A 187 3.77 13.17 5.79
C GLN A 187 2.53 14.04 5.98
N SER A 188 1.40 13.60 5.42
CA SER A 188 0.08 14.17 5.62
C SER A 188 -0.92 13.10 5.98
N PHE A 189 -1.67 13.35 7.05
CA PHE A 189 -2.71 12.46 7.56
C PHE A 189 -4.09 13.08 7.39
N ARG A 190 -5.08 12.24 7.12
CA ARG A 190 -6.48 12.61 7.24
C ARG A 190 -6.86 12.71 8.72
N SER A 191 -7.54 13.78 9.11
CA SER A 191 -8.09 13.88 10.47
C SER A 191 -9.35 13.05 10.58
N LYS A 192 -9.41 12.15 11.58
CA LYS A 192 -10.60 11.34 11.90
C LYS A 192 -11.83 12.17 12.25
N LYS A 193 -11.66 13.43 12.66
CA LYS A 193 -12.75 14.37 13.01
C LYS A 193 -13.09 15.33 11.87
N GLY A 194 -12.48 15.21 10.70
CA GLY A 194 -12.74 16.06 9.53
C GLY A 194 -12.20 17.50 9.65
N GLU A 195 -11.47 17.82 10.71
CA GLU A 195 -10.93 19.17 10.94
C GLU A 195 -9.70 19.49 10.08
N LYS A 196 -8.94 18.48 9.69
CA LYS A 196 -7.78 18.62 8.82
C LYS A 196 -7.98 17.81 7.54
N LYS A 197 -7.99 18.49 6.40
CA LYS A 197 -8.00 17.86 5.07
C LYS A 197 -6.61 17.26 4.80
N LEU A 198 -6.59 16.17 4.03
CA LEU A 198 -5.36 15.63 3.49
C LEU A 198 -4.68 16.67 2.60
N GLU A 199 -3.43 16.98 2.87
CA GLU A 199 -2.61 17.83 2.00
C GLU A 199 -2.14 16.98 0.83
N LEU A 200 -2.47 17.39 -0.40
CA LEU A 200 -2.11 16.66 -1.61
C LEU A 200 -0.73 17.06 -2.16
N LYS A 201 -0.10 18.04 -1.55
CA LYS A 201 1.22 18.52 -1.91
C LYS A 201 2.11 18.56 -0.67
N SER A 202 3.33 18.04 -0.81
CA SER A 202 4.32 18.08 0.26
C SER A 202 4.89 19.48 0.48
N SER A 203 5.53 19.68 1.63
CA SER A 203 6.42 20.84 1.81
C SER A 203 7.58 20.78 0.82
N GLU A 204 8.21 21.93 0.60
CA GLU A 204 9.42 22.05 -0.21
C GLU A 204 10.62 21.52 0.59
N LYS A 205 11.38 20.60 0.00
CA LYS A 205 12.66 20.10 0.52
C LYS A 205 13.79 20.58 -0.37
N GLU A 206 14.84 21.12 0.21
CA GLU A 206 16.07 21.45 -0.52
C GLU A 206 16.78 20.16 -0.90
N ILE A 207 17.08 20.00 -2.19
CA ILE A 207 17.81 18.83 -2.71
C ILE A 207 19.18 19.27 -3.24
N THR A 208 20.16 18.41 -3.03
CA THR A 208 21.49 18.59 -3.62
C THR A 208 21.40 18.36 -5.12
N SER A 209 22.14 19.14 -5.89
CA SER A 209 22.22 18.97 -7.35
C SER A 209 22.69 17.57 -7.70
N GLY A 210 22.01 16.92 -8.64
CA GLY A 210 22.32 15.58 -9.11
C GLY A 210 21.08 14.73 -9.29
N ARG A 211 21.31 13.42 -9.36
CA ARG A 211 20.27 12.41 -9.47
C ARG A 211 19.94 11.88 -8.08
N THR A 212 18.67 11.92 -7.70
CA THR A 212 18.18 11.31 -6.46
C THR A 212 16.97 10.44 -6.73
N LYS A 213 16.68 9.50 -5.85
CA LYS A 213 15.44 8.71 -5.88
C LYS A 213 14.49 9.20 -4.81
N VAL A 214 13.29 9.51 -5.24
CA VAL A 214 12.20 9.89 -4.34
C VAL A 214 11.21 8.76 -4.26
N ALA A 215 10.87 8.36 -3.04
CA ALA A 215 9.84 7.38 -2.77
C ALA A 215 8.59 8.05 -2.19
N VAL A 216 7.43 7.67 -2.68
CA VAL A 216 6.13 8.09 -2.16
C VAL A 216 5.40 6.85 -1.68
N LYS A 217 4.98 6.87 -0.43
CA LYS A 217 4.16 5.83 0.19
C LYS A 217 2.78 6.38 0.48
N VAL A 218 1.77 5.65 0.08
CA VAL A 218 0.36 5.92 0.38
C VAL A 218 -0.19 4.76 1.19
N VAL A 219 -0.90 5.06 2.26
CA VAL A 219 -1.65 4.08 3.05
C VAL A 219 -3.12 4.41 2.92
N ASP A 220 -3.89 3.43 2.51
CA ASP A 220 -5.33 3.59 2.36
C ASP A 220 -6.07 3.45 3.70
N ILE A 221 -7.37 3.75 3.71
CA ILE A 221 -8.20 3.68 4.91
C ILE A 221 -8.36 2.28 5.49
N PHE A 222 -7.97 1.23 4.75
CA PHE A 222 -7.94 -0.16 5.21
C PHE A 222 -6.56 -0.58 5.71
N GLY A 223 -5.57 0.32 5.65
CA GLY A 223 -4.22 0.08 6.14
C GLY A 223 -3.28 -0.57 5.13
N ASN A 224 -3.70 -0.72 3.86
CA ASN A 224 -2.81 -1.23 2.82
C ASN A 224 -1.83 -0.14 2.43
N ASP A 225 -0.54 -0.48 2.43
CA ASP A 225 0.49 0.44 1.97
C ASP A 225 0.94 0.12 0.55
N THR A 226 1.13 1.17 -0.22
CA THR A 226 1.67 1.09 -1.58
C THR A 226 2.76 2.14 -1.71
N MET A 227 3.88 1.76 -2.30
CA MET A 227 5.03 2.65 -2.48
C MET A 227 5.45 2.69 -3.95
N LYS A 228 5.73 3.89 -4.44
CA LYS A 228 6.29 4.12 -5.78
C LYS A 228 7.54 4.97 -5.69
N VAL A 229 8.58 4.53 -6.39
CA VAL A 229 9.89 5.21 -6.44
C VAL A 229 10.10 5.80 -7.83
N ILE A 230 10.56 7.03 -7.91
CA ILE A 230 10.95 7.69 -9.16
C ILE A 230 12.39 8.22 -9.09
N ASN A 231 13.04 8.28 -10.23
CA ASN A 231 14.29 9.02 -10.38
C ASN A 231 13.97 10.49 -10.65
N VAL A 232 14.65 11.36 -9.95
CA VAL A 232 14.53 12.81 -10.08
C VAL A 232 15.90 13.37 -10.42
N GLU A 233 15.99 14.17 -11.49
CA GLU A 233 17.23 14.81 -11.94
C GLU A 233 17.05 16.33 -11.95
N MET A 234 18.05 17.07 -11.43
CA MET A 234 18.14 18.52 -11.46
C MET A 234 19.26 18.99 -12.38
#